data_5aa1b7f2fb4435b845900e2584d810ed
#
_entry.id   5aa1b7f2fb4435b845900e2584d810ed
#
_cell.length_a   1.000
_cell.length_b   1.000
_cell.length_c   1.000
_cell.angle_alpha   90.00
_cell.angle_beta   90.00
_cell.angle_gamma   90.00
#
_symmetry.space_group_name_H-M   'P 1'
#
loop_
_entity.id
_entity.type
_entity.pdbx_description
1 polymer ?
#
loop_
_entity_poly.entity_id
_entity_poly.type
_entity_poly.pdbx_seq_one_letter_code
_entity_poly.pdbx_strand_id
1 'polypeptide(L)'
;MRRIFVMIAAVFILAVGAVAQEGRSEISLQGTGFFTKDSSGQGNAQRATATGGFLVGYRYHFNRWLAAEAAYGYNRNSQHFFAPGGFSRVQANAHQATGGFVVNLPVPARFRFSPYVLAAGGALVFDPTENAFDSIAGAQKQAAGVFVYGGGADFPVVKHISLRAEYRGLVYNAPDFGLRSVGSDATTHTAQPSAGIVFRF
;
A
#
# COMPACT_ATOMS: atom_id res chain seq x y z
N MET A 1 5.93 -21.47 3.18
CA MET A 1 6.66 -20.76 2.11
C MET A 1 6.39 -21.33 0.72
N ARG A 2 6.56 -22.64 0.45
CA ARG A 2 6.33 -23.24 -0.89
C ARG A 2 4.90 -23.05 -1.44
N ARG A 3 3.85 -23.08 -0.61
CA ARG A 3 2.45 -22.89 -1.04
C ARG A 3 2.14 -21.44 -1.42
N ILE A 4 2.76 -20.46 -0.77
CA ILE A 4 2.60 -19.04 -1.09
C ILE A 4 3.27 -18.71 -2.44
N PHE A 5 4.45 -19.32 -2.70
CA PHE A 5 5.15 -19.16 -3.98
C PHE A 5 4.35 -19.75 -5.15
N VAL A 6 3.68 -20.89 -4.94
CA VAL A 6 2.81 -21.52 -5.95
C VAL A 6 1.56 -20.67 -6.22
N MET A 7 0.96 -20.07 -5.21
CA MET A 7 -0.19 -19.16 -5.39
C MET A 7 0.20 -17.88 -6.14
N ILE A 8 1.35 -17.29 -5.83
CA ILE A 8 1.86 -16.10 -6.54
C ILE A 8 2.18 -16.45 -7.99
N ALA A 9 2.83 -17.60 -8.24
CA ALA A 9 3.10 -18.09 -9.60
C ALA A 9 1.82 -18.40 -10.38
N ALA A 10 0.78 -18.96 -9.74
CA ALA A 10 -0.51 -19.23 -10.39
C ALA A 10 -1.25 -17.94 -10.75
N VAL A 11 -1.21 -16.91 -9.90
CA VAL A 11 -1.77 -15.58 -10.19
C VAL A 11 -1.02 -14.93 -11.37
N PHE A 12 0.31 -15.08 -11.45
CA PHE A 12 1.11 -14.61 -12.57
C PHE A 12 0.76 -15.33 -13.89
N ILE A 13 0.56 -16.66 -13.85
CA ILE A 13 0.21 -17.47 -15.03
C ILE A 13 -1.21 -17.13 -15.53
N LEU A 14 -2.16 -16.87 -14.63
CA LEU A 14 -3.51 -16.42 -15.01
C LEU A 14 -3.50 -15.01 -15.60
N ALA A 15 -2.60 -14.13 -15.17
CA ALA A 15 -2.44 -12.80 -15.75
C ALA A 15 -1.87 -12.85 -17.18
N VAL A 16 -0.99 -13.81 -17.49
CA VAL A 16 -0.41 -14.02 -18.83
C VAL A 16 -1.44 -14.55 -19.83
N GLY A 17 -2.46 -15.30 -19.38
CA GLY A 17 -3.54 -15.79 -20.25
C GLY A 17 -4.54 -14.71 -20.73
N ALA A 18 -4.54 -13.52 -20.14
CA ALA A 18 -5.39 -12.38 -20.53
C ALA A 18 -4.80 -11.51 -21.66
N VAL A 19 -3.68 -11.92 -22.27
CA VAL A 19 -2.88 -11.17 -23.26
C VAL A 19 -3.56 -10.94 -24.62
N ALA A 20 -4.81 -11.38 -24.82
CA ALA A 20 -5.47 -11.31 -26.14
C ALA A 20 -6.14 -9.94 -26.46
N GLN A 21 -6.02 -8.91 -25.59
CA GLN A 21 -6.57 -7.58 -25.88
C GLN A 21 -5.47 -6.53 -25.70
N GLU A 22 -4.80 -6.16 -26.78
CA GLU A 22 -3.74 -5.14 -26.80
C GLU A 22 -4.11 -3.89 -25.99
N GLY A 23 -3.25 -3.55 -25.00
CA GLY A 23 -3.29 -2.29 -24.31
C GLY A 23 -4.30 -2.16 -23.15
N ARG A 24 -5.02 -3.22 -22.77
CA ARG A 24 -6.00 -3.17 -21.66
C ARG A 24 -5.45 -3.56 -20.31
N SER A 25 -4.30 -4.21 -20.28
CA SER A 25 -3.66 -4.67 -19.04
C SER A 25 -2.38 -3.93 -18.78
N GLU A 26 -2.14 -3.61 -17.52
CA GLU A 26 -0.88 -3.03 -17.09
C GLU A 26 -0.41 -3.60 -15.76
N ILE A 27 0.90 -3.72 -15.62
CA ILE A 27 1.58 -4.05 -14.37
C ILE A 27 2.44 -2.87 -13.97
N SER A 28 2.40 -2.50 -12.70
CA SER A 28 3.24 -1.44 -12.13
C SER A 28 4.13 -1.98 -11.03
N LEU A 29 5.37 -1.45 -10.98
CA LEU A 29 6.29 -1.64 -9.87
C LEU A 29 6.73 -0.27 -9.40
N GLN A 30 6.48 0.04 -8.14
CA GLN A 30 6.71 1.36 -7.55
C GLN A 30 7.49 1.24 -6.24
N GLY A 31 8.43 2.15 -6.00
CA GLY A 31 8.97 2.43 -4.69
C GLY A 31 8.00 3.32 -3.91
N THR A 32 7.79 3.04 -2.63
CA THR A 32 6.85 3.78 -1.78
C THR A 32 7.54 4.39 -0.57
N GLY A 33 7.08 5.59 -0.17
CA GLY A 33 7.26 6.11 1.18
C GLY A 33 6.01 5.83 2.01
N PHE A 34 6.15 5.63 3.30
CA PHE A 34 5.05 5.36 4.21
C PHE A 34 5.14 6.32 5.39
N PHE A 35 4.24 7.29 5.46
CA PHE A 35 4.21 8.38 6.44
C PHE A 35 2.91 8.33 7.21
N THR A 36 2.95 7.85 8.43
CA THR A 36 1.78 7.82 9.31
C THR A 36 1.74 9.10 10.12
N LYS A 37 0.57 9.74 10.19
CA LYS A 37 0.37 10.94 11.00
C LYS A 37 0.49 10.59 12.49
N ASP A 38 1.18 11.45 13.25
CA ASP A 38 1.25 11.32 14.69
C ASP A 38 -0.16 11.29 15.30
N SER A 39 -0.47 10.26 16.06
CA SER A 39 -1.73 10.12 16.78
C SER A 39 -1.47 10.34 18.26
N SER A 40 -2.07 11.37 18.84
CA SER A 40 -2.03 11.62 20.28
C SER A 40 -3.39 11.29 20.90
N GLY A 41 -3.43 10.28 21.74
CA GLY A 41 -4.61 9.91 22.53
C GLY A 41 -4.17 9.46 23.94
N GLN A 42 -4.87 9.92 24.97
CA GLN A 42 -4.71 9.51 26.38
C GLN A 42 -3.27 9.60 26.95
N GLY A 43 -2.53 10.67 26.62
CA GLY A 43 -1.20 10.92 27.23
C GLY A 43 -0.04 10.18 26.58
N ASN A 44 -0.26 9.39 25.55
CA ASN A 44 0.79 8.72 24.77
C ASN A 44 0.99 9.42 23.43
N ALA A 45 2.21 9.86 23.15
CA ALA A 45 2.62 10.37 21.86
C ALA A 45 3.22 9.23 21.01
N GLN A 46 2.51 8.81 19.98
CA GLN A 46 2.99 7.84 19.01
C GLN A 46 3.62 8.61 17.83
N ARG A 47 4.94 8.50 17.67
CA ARG A 47 5.66 9.01 16.51
C ARG A 47 5.90 7.87 15.53
N ALA A 48 5.34 8.00 14.36
CA ALA A 48 5.60 7.06 13.27
C ALA A 48 6.83 7.50 12.48
N THR A 49 7.69 6.54 12.20
CA THR A 49 8.91 6.75 11.40
C THR A 49 8.55 6.71 9.93
N ALA A 50 9.12 7.61 9.14
CA ALA A 50 9.09 7.51 7.69
C ALA A 50 9.82 6.23 7.24
N THR A 51 9.13 5.35 6.56
CA THR A 51 9.70 4.08 6.07
C THR A 51 9.49 3.93 4.57
N GLY A 52 10.34 3.13 3.95
CA GLY A 52 10.26 2.81 2.54
C GLY A 52 9.76 1.39 2.31
N GLY A 53 9.21 1.17 1.12
CA GLY A 53 8.72 -0.12 0.69
C GLY A 53 8.55 -0.20 -0.83
N PHE A 54 7.79 -1.18 -1.26
CA PHE A 54 7.41 -1.31 -2.67
C PHE A 54 5.92 -1.60 -2.81
N LEU A 55 5.38 -1.29 -3.98
CA LEU A 55 4.01 -1.56 -4.39
C LEU A 55 4.02 -2.17 -5.78
N VAL A 56 3.38 -3.33 -5.92
CA VAL A 56 3.13 -3.98 -7.20
C VAL A 56 1.64 -3.89 -7.47
N GLY A 57 1.26 -3.37 -8.64
CA GLY A 57 -0.13 -3.23 -9.05
C GLY A 57 -0.38 -3.94 -10.37
N TYR A 58 -1.57 -4.51 -10.50
CA TYR A 58 -2.14 -4.95 -11.76
C TYR A 58 -3.41 -4.16 -12.01
N ARG A 59 -3.54 -3.55 -13.19
CA ARG A 59 -4.71 -2.76 -13.57
C ARG A 59 -5.26 -3.26 -14.89
N TYR A 60 -6.58 -3.45 -14.93
CA TYR A 60 -7.32 -3.84 -16.13
C TYR A 60 -8.28 -2.73 -16.55
N HIS A 61 -8.11 -2.19 -17.75
CA HIS A 61 -8.91 -1.11 -18.30
C HIS A 61 -10.17 -1.65 -18.98
N PHE A 62 -11.35 -1.42 -18.42
CA PHE A 62 -12.63 -1.74 -19.04
C PHE A 62 -12.87 -0.84 -20.26
N ASN A 63 -12.51 0.43 -20.13
CA ASN A 63 -12.58 1.44 -21.15
C ASN A 63 -11.53 2.54 -20.88
N ARG A 64 -11.52 3.60 -21.72
CA ARG A 64 -10.57 4.71 -21.55
C ARG A 64 -10.68 5.46 -20.20
N TRP A 65 -11.82 5.37 -19.52
CA TRP A 65 -12.12 6.13 -18.31
C TRP A 65 -11.99 5.29 -17.03
N LEU A 66 -12.34 4.00 -17.13
CA LEU A 66 -12.50 3.15 -15.94
C LEU A 66 -11.60 1.92 -16.04
N ALA A 67 -10.89 1.66 -14.93
CA ALA A 67 -10.12 0.45 -14.74
C ALA A 67 -10.36 -0.14 -13.34
N ALA A 68 -10.20 -1.47 -13.22
CA ALA A 68 -10.07 -2.14 -11.94
C ALA A 68 -8.58 -2.30 -11.61
N GLU A 69 -8.24 -2.21 -10.35
CA GLU A 69 -6.87 -2.40 -9.87
C GLU A 69 -6.84 -3.38 -8.71
N ALA A 70 -5.85 -4.27 -8.72
CA ALA A 70 -5.41 -5.06 -7.58
C ALA A 70 -3.97 -4.69 -7.27
N ALA A 71 -3.65 -4.40 -6.01
CA ALA A 71 -2.32 -3.99 -5.62
C ALA A 71 -1.85 -4.73 -4.35
N TYR A 72 -0.56 -5.08 -4.34
CA TYR A 72 0.13 -5.61 -3.19
C TYR A 72 1.30 -4.71 -2.83
N GLY A 73 1.35 -4.30 -1.56
CA GLY A 73 2.42 -3.48 -1.00
C GLY A 73 3.12 -4.17 0.16
N TYR A 74 4.41 -3.89 0.27
CA TYR A 74 5.22 -4.27 1.42
C TYR A 74 5.97 -3.05 1.91
N ASN A 75 5.80 -2.74 3.21
CA ASN A 75 6.48 -1.65 3.86
C ASN A 75 7.06 -2.14 5.19
N ARG A 76 8.30 -1.75 5.48
CA ARG A 76 8.88 -1.99 6.78
C ARG A 76 8.47 -0.82 7.68
N ASN A 77 7.72 -1.08 8.74
CA ASN A 77 7.27 -0.05 9.68
C ASN A 77 8.01 -0.19 11.01
N SER A 78 8.59 0.90 11.49
CA SER A 78 9.17 0.98 12.82
C SER A 78 8.36 1.98 13.64
N GLN A 79 7.70 1.52 14.68
CA GLN A 79 6.93 2.37 15.58
C GLN A 79 7.70 2.59 16.87
N HIS A 80 7.82 3.86 17.30
CA HIS A 80 8.41 4.24 18.55
C HIS A 80 7.29 4.60 19.52
N PHE A 81 7.16 3.85 20.60
CA PHE A 81 6.24 4.12 21.69
C PHE A 81 6.99 4.80 22.85
N PHE A 82 6.49 5.96 23.26
CA PHE A 82 6.95 6.67 24.46
C PHE A 82 5.91 6.46 25.54
N ALA A 83 6.21 5.64 26.55
CA ALA A 83 5.40 5.48 27.76
C ALA A 83 6.14 6.06 28.97
N PRO A 84 5.43 6.54 30.02
CA PRO A 84 6.05 7.05 31.26
C PRO A 84 6.73 5.93 32.07
N GLY A 85 7.77 5.32 31.55
CA GLY A 85 8.48 4.21 32.21
C GLY A 85 9.47 3.48 31.35
N GLY A 86 9.53 3.81 30.05
CA GLY A 86 10.48 3.15 29.15
C GLY A 86 10.29 3.50 27.69
N PHE A 87 11.34 3.30 26.94
CA PHE A 87 11.42 3.46 25.51
C PHE A 87 11.21 2.08 24.87
N SER A 88 10.14 1.86 24.10
CA SER A 88 9.91 0.61 23.40
C SER A 88 9.84 0.86 21.90
N ARG A 89 10.63 0.10 21.12
CA ARG A 89 10.66 0.13 19.66
C ARG A 89 10.06 -1.17 19.13
N VAL A 90 8.95 -1.08 18.41
CA VAL A 90 8.36 -2.24 17.74
C VAL A 90 8.62 -2.11 16.24
N GLN A 91 9.35 -3.07 15.68
CA GLN A 91 9.48 -3.23 14.24
C GLN A 91 8.40 -4.20 13.76
N ALA A 92 7.58 -3.76 12.81
CA ALA A 92 6.59 -4.61 12.17
C ALA A 92 6.70 -4.48 10.65
N ASN A 93 6.58 -5.60 9.96
CA ASN A 93 6.40 -5.62 8.51
C ASN A 93 4.91 -5.41 8.21
N ALA A 94 4.58 -4.45 7.36
CA ALA A 94 3.23 -4.20 6.93
C ALA A 94 3.03 -4.74 5.50
N HIS A 95 2.14 -5.70 5.36
CA HIS A 95 1.70 -6.25 4.08
C HIS A 95 0.35 -5.65 3.75
N GLN A 96 0.23 -5.06 2.57
CA GLN A 96 -0.98 -4.43 2.07
C GLN A 96 -1.51 -5.23 0.88
N ALA A 97 -2.79 -5.61 0.92
CA ALA A 97 -3.50 -6.19 -0.23
C ALA A 97 -4.78 -5.39 -0.46
N THR A 98 -4.91 -4.77 -1.63
CA THR A 98 -6.03 -3.87 -1.94
C THR A 98 -6.60 -4.15 -3.33
N GLY A 99 -7.91 -3.92 -3.48
CA GLY A 99 -8.60 -3.98 -4.77
C GLY A 99 -9.59 -2.83 -4.90
N GLY A 100 -9.71 -2.24 -6.07
CA GLY A 100 -10.56 -1.09 -6.27
C GLY A 100 -10.68 -0.63 -7.72
N PHE A 101 -11.09 0.60 -7.87
CA PHE A 101 -11.32 1.22 -9.17
C PHE A 101 -10.47 2.46 -9.37
N VAL A 102 -10.11 2.68 -10.61
CA VAL A 102 -9.33 3.82 -11.08
C VAL A 102 -10.12 4.53 -12.17
N VAL A 103 -10.26 5.84 -12.03
CA VAL A 103 -10.91 6.71 -13.01
C VAL A 103 -9.85 7.59 -13.66
N ASN A 104 -9.62 7.40 -14.95
CA ASN A 104 -8.72 8.24 -15.73
C ASN A 104 -9.41 9.56 -16.07
N LEU A 105 -8.71 10.65 -15.83
CA LEU A 105 -9.23 11.99 -16.08
C LEU A 105 -8.90 12.43 -17.50
N PRO A 106 -9.84 13.10 -18.21
CA PRO A 106 -9.58 13.62 -19.53
C PRO A 106 -8.61 14.80 -19.47
N VAL A 107 -7.56 14.73 -20.27
CA VAL A 107 -6.65 15.86 -20.48
C VAL A 107 -6.55 16.16 -21.96
N PRO A 108 -6.38 17.45 -22.35
CA PRO A 108 -6.13 17.81 -23.74
C PRO A 108 -4.89 17.10 -24.28
N ALA A 109 -4.91 16.69 -25.56
CA ALA A 109 -3.85 15.90 -26.20
C ALA A 109 -2.46 16.56 -26.21
N ARG A 110 -2.38 17.86 -25.96
CA ARG A 110 -1.11 18.62 -25.81
C ARG A 110 -0.30 18.18 -24.59
N PHE A 111 -0.94 17.59 -23.57
CA PHE A 111 -0.26 17.12 -22.38
C PHE A 111 0.11 15.65 -22.53
N ARG A 112 1.38 15.34 -22.32
CA ARG A 112 1.93 13.97 -22.41
C ARG A 112 1.88 13.25 -21.06
N PHE A 113 0.76 13.37 -20.32
CA PHE A 113 0.54 12.63 -19.08
C PHE A 113 -0.93 12.25 -18.95
N SER A 114 -1.20 11.17 -18.24
CA SER A 114 -2.54 10.64 -18.02
C SER A 114 -2.85 10.65 -16.52
N PRO A 115 -3.53 11.69 -16.00
CA PRO A 115 -3.90 11.76 -14.60
C PRO A 115 -5.08 10.84 -14.30
N TYR A 116 -5.15 10.36 -13.06
CA TYR A 116 -6.23 9.52 -12.59
C TYR A 116 -6.47 9.71 -11.10
N VAL A 117 -7.63 9.28 -10.64
CA VAL A 117 -8.00 9.13 -9.23
C VAL A 117 -8.35 7.68 -8.96
N LEU A 118 -8.18 7.24 -7.72
CA LEU A 118 -8.46 5.86 -7.31
C LEU A 118 -9.19 5.80 -5.97
N ALA A 119 -10.00 4.76 -5.83
CA ALA A 119 -10.59 4.35 -4.57
C ALA A 119 -10.55 2.82 -4.47
N ALA A 120 -10.06 2.30 -3.35
CA ALA A 120 -9.86 0.89 -3.14
C ALA A 120 -10.15 0.51 -1.68
N GLY A 121 -10.40 -0.77 -1.46
CA GLY A 121 -10.52 -1.37 -0.14
C GLY A 121 -9.63 -2.60 -0.05
N GLY A 122 -9.31 -3.03 1.16
CA GLY A 122 -8.50 -4.21 1.35
C GLY A 122 -8.10 -4.46 2.80
N ALA A 123 -6.95 -5.09 2.98
CA ALA A 123 -6.42 -5.42 4.29
C ALA A 123 -4.95 -5.01 4.42
N LEU A 124 -4.61 -4.55 5.61
CA LEU A 124 -3.26 -4.38 6.11
C LEU A 124 -2.97 -5.49 7.11
N VAL A 125 -1.89 -6.23 6.92
CA VAL A 125 -1.44 -7.27 7.84
C VAL A 125 -0.11 -6.83 8.43
N PHE A 126 -0.10 -6.61 9.74
CA PHE A 126 1.09 -6.27 10.49
C PHE A 126 1.70 -7.54 11.07
N ASP A 127 2.97 -7.81 10.74
CA ASP A 127 3.73 -8.96 11.21
C ASP A 127 4.90 -8.45 12.08
N PRO A 128 4.81 -8.56 13.42
CA PRO A 128 5.89 -8.16 14.32
C PRO A 128 7.14 -8.99 14.02
N THR A 129 8.29 -8.34 13.84
CA THR A 129 9.58 -9.02 13.68
C THR A 129 10.27 -9.20 15.02
N GLU A 130 10.68 -10.43 15.33
CA GLU A 130 11.32 -10.83 16.62
C GLU A 130 12.74 -10.27 16.83
N ASN A 131 13.22 -9.37 16.00
CA ASN A 131 14.58 -8.85 16.04
C ASN A 131 14.66 -7.49 16.75
N ALA A 132 14.44 -7.44 18.07
CA ALA A 132 14.89 -6.30 18.85
C ALA A 132 14.95 -6.65 20.35
N PHE A 133 15.97 -6.16 21.01
CA PHE A 133 16.24 -6.24 22.44
C PHE A 133 15.13 -5.66 23.34
N ASP A 134 14.02 -5.13 22.76
CA ASP A 134 12.87 -4.53 23.43
C ASP A 134 11.52 -4.94 22.81
N SER A 135 11.40 -6.13 22.24
CA SER A 135 10.11 -6.60 21.77
C SER A 135 9.20 -6.95 22.93
N ILE A 136 8.04 -6.28 22.98
CA ILE A 136 6.98 -6.60 23.95
C ILE A 136 6.57 -8.06 23.71
N ALA A 137 6.88 -8.93 24.67
CA ALA A 137 6.51 -10.33 24.62
C ALA A 137 4.98 -10.45 24.50
N GLY A 138 4.48 -11.09 23.43
CA GLY A 138 3.06 -11.32 23.25
C GLY A 138 2.41 -10.51 22.10
N ALA A 139 3.14 -9.71 21.31
CA ALA A 139 2.61 -9.04 20.15
C ALA A 139 2.13 -10.06 19.11
N GLN A 140 0.82 -10.06 18.80
CA GLN A 140 0.21 -10.98 17.84
C GLN A 140 0.11 -10.33 16.46
N LYS A 141 0.21 -11.15 15.42
CA LYS A 141 -0.08 -10.74 14.05
C LYS A 141 -1.51 -10.23 13.94
N GLN A 142 -1.69 -9.03 13.42
CA GLN A 142 -2.99 -8.40 13.32
C GLN A 142 -3.29 -7.96 11.89
N ALA A 143 -4.54 -8.19 11.46
CA ALA A 143 -5.06 -7.71 10.20
C ALA A 143 -6.08 -6.61 10.45
N ALA A 144 -5.97 -5.49 9.74
CA ALA A 144 -6.90 -4.38 9.76
C ALA A 144 -7.48 -4.15 8.37
N GLY A 145 -8.79 -3.88 8.31
CA GLY A 145 -9.42 -3.40 7.08
C GLY A 145 -8.89 -2.00 6.74
N VAL A 146 -8.63 -1.74 5.46
CA VAL A 146 -8.13 -0.45 4.97
C VAL A 146 -9.00 0.07 3.85
N PHE A 147 -9.33 1.35 3.92
CA PHE A 147 -9.84 2.12 2.80
C PHE A 147 -8.69 2.95 2.21
N VAL A 148 -8.55 2.91 0.89
CA VAL A 148 -7.51 3.62 0.15
C VAL A 148 -8.15 4.57 -0.84
N TYR A 149 -7.71 5.81 -0.83
CA TYR A 149 -8.05 6.80 -1.84
C TYR A 149 -6.78 7.48 -2.33
N GLY A 150 -6.82 8.02 -3.53
CA GLY A 150 -5.64 8.68 -4.04
C GLY A 150 -5.76 9.10 -5.48
N GLY A 151 -4.61 9.38 -6.06
CA GLY A 151 -4.50 9.74 -7.44
C GLY A 151 -3.06 9.83 -7.88
N GLY A 152 -2.87 9.89 -9.18
CA GLY A 152 -1.55 9.93 -9.76
C GLY A 152 -1.58 10.35 -11.22
N ALA A 153 -0.42 10.22 -11.83
CA ALA A 153 -0.28 10.46 -13.26
C ALA A 153 0.72 9.48 -13.87
N ASP A 154 0.39 9.00 -15.06
CA ASP A 154 1.28 8.21 -15.91
C ASP A 154 1.90 9.08 -16.97
N PHE A 155 3.21 9.01 -17.11
CA PHE A 155 4.04 9.74 -18.07
C PHE A 155 4.58 8.73 -19.09
N PRO A 156 4.00 8.60 -20.30
CA PRO A 156 4.47 7.66 -21.30
C PRO A 156 5.88 8.02 -21.77
N VAL A 157 6.79 7.05 -21.67
CA VAL A 157 8.20 7.17 -22.13
C VAL A 157 8.35 6.52 -23.49
N VAL A 158 7.85 5.29 -23.63
CA VAL A 158 7.80 4.54 -24.89
C VAL A 158 6.45 3.82 -25.01
N LYS A 159 6.18 3.17 -26.15
CA LYS A 159 4.87 2.56 -26.46
C LYS A 159 4.26 1.71 -25.34
N HIS A 160 5.09 0.96 -24.63
CA HIS A 160 4.63 0.00 -23.59
C HIS A 160 5.08 0.37 -22.17
N ILE A 161 5.88 1.44 -21.99
CA ILE A 161 6.47 1.80 -20.70
C ILE A 161 6.11 3.24 -20.36
N SER A 162 5.59 3.44 -19.15
CA SER A 162 5.33 4.75 -18.56
C SER A 162 5.99 4.86 -17.20
N LEU A 163 6.33 6.06 -16.81
CA LEU A 163 6.65 6.39 -15.42
C LEU A 163 5.36 6.76 -14.72
N ARG A 164 5.21 6.32 -13.48
CA ARG A 164 4.05 6.64 -12.62
C ARG A 164 4.52 7.40 -11.40
N ALA A 165 3.81 8.48 -11.09
CA ALA A 165 3.86 9.13 -9.79
C ALA A 165 2.46 9.07 -9.19
N GLU A 166 2.35 8.55 -7.95
CA GLU A 166 1.06 8.30 -7.30
C GLU A 166 1.12 8.67 -5.83
N TYR A 167 0.00 9.13 -5.30
CA TYR A 167 -0.24 9.35 -3.89
C TYR A 167 -1.44 8.54 -3.45
N ARG A 168 -1.29 7.78 -2.36
CA ARG A 168 -2.38 7.05 -1.70
C ARG A 168 -2.53 7.52 -0.26
N GLY A 169 -3.76 7.81 0.16
CA GLY A 169 -4.15 7.97 1.54
C GLY A 169 -4.78 6.66 2.02
N LEU A 170 -4.21 6.08 3.08
CA LEU A 170 -4.73 4.87 3.71
C LEU A 170 -5.44 5.24 5.00
N VAL A 171 -6.69 4.82 5.14
CA VAL A 171 -7.51 5.03 6.34
C VAL A 171 -7.86 3.67 6.92
N TYR A 172 -7.45 3.43 8.15
CA TYR A 172 -7.66 2.16 8.85
C TYR A 172 -7.72 2.38 10.37
N ASN A 173 -8.28 1.41 11.10
CA ASN A 173 -8.27 1.44 12.54
C ASN A 173 -6.90 1.02 13.05
N ALA A 174 -6.34 1.80 13.99
CA ALA A 174 -5.03 1.53 14.58
C ALA A 174 -5.00 0.11 15.18
N PRO A 175 -3.99 -0.71 14.87
CA PRO A 175 -3.85 -2.03 15.45
C PRO A 175 -3.55 -1.92 16.94
N ASP A 176 -4.25 -2.70 17.77
CA ASP A 176 -4.04 -2.78 19.22
C ASP A 176 -3.06 -3.90 19.64
N PHE A 177 -2.59 -4.71 18.67
CA PHE A 177 -1.67 -5.84 18.85
C PHE A 177 -2.06 -6.81 19.99
N GLY A 178 -3.36 -6.81 20.42
CA GLY A 178 -3.86 -7.60 21.53
C GLY A 178 -3.47 -7.05 22.91
N LEU A 179 -2.91 -5.86 22.98
CA LEU A 179 -2.50 -5.20 24.24
C LEU A 179 -3.61 -4.25 24.72
N ARG A 180 -4.35 -4.64 25.77
CA ARG A 180 -5.44 -3.82 26.36
C ARG A 180 -4.98 -2.43 26.84
N SER A 181 -3.69 -2.21 27.02
CA SER A 181 -3.13 -0.94 27.47
C SER A 181 -2.90 0.09 26.34
N VAL A 182 -3.03 -0.33 25.06
CA VAL A 182 -2.77 0.51 23.88
C VAL A 182 -4.01 0.64 22.98
N GLY A 183 -5.15 0.05 23.38
CA GLY A 183 -6.40 0.09 22.64
C GLY A 183 -6.88 1.53 22.47
N SER A 184 -6.62 2.13 21.32
CA SER A 184 -7.27 3.34 20.85
C SER A 184 -8.15 2.97 19.66
N ASP A 185 -9.46 3.17 19.79
CA ASP A 185 -10.41 3.14 18.64
C ASP A 185 -10.16 4.29 17.66
N ALA A 186 -8.90 4.71 17.52
CA ALA A 186 -8.52 5.85 16.70
C ALA A 186 -8.35 5.42 15.25
N THR A 187 -9.05 6.10 14.36
CA THR A 187 -8.81 5.99 12.93
C THR A 187 -7.47 6.62 12.58
N THR A 188 -6.59 5.83 11.98
CA THR A 188 -5.26 6.27 11.56
C THR A 188 -5.25 6.58 10.08
N HIS A 189 -4.58 7.66 9.72
CA HIS A 189 -4.37 8.09 8.35
C HIS A 189 -2.88 8.03 8.00
N THR A 190 -2.56 7.28 6.92
CA THR A 190 -1.18 7.15 6.43
C THR A 190 -1.09 7.68 5.01
N ALA A 191 -0.10 8.51 4.76
CA ALA A 191 0.26 9.00 3.42
C ALA A 191 1.29 8.06 2.79
N GLN A 192 1.01 7.58 1.59
CA GLN A 192 1.86 6.67 0.82
C GLN A 192 2.14 7.27 -0.56
N PRO A 193 3.09 8.22 -0.70
CA PRO A 193 3.61 8.61 -2.00
C PRO A 193 4.40 7.47 -2.61
N SER A 194 4.31 7.32 -3.93
CA SER A 194 5.01 6.30 -4.68
C SER A 194 5.43 6.80 -6.06
N ALA A 195 6.51 6.22 -6.57
CA ALA A 195 6.96 6.43 -7.94
C ALA A 195 7.52 5.14 -8.51
N GLY A 196 7.34 4.92 -9.81
CA GLY A 196 7.79 3.67 -10.43
C GLY A 196 7.52 3.58 -11.91
N ILE A 197 7.55 2.35 -12.40
CA ILE A 197 7.43 2.00 -13.81
C ILE A 197 6.13 1.22 -14.01
N VAL A 198 5.45 1.52 -15.11
CA VAL A 198 4.25 0.81 -15.58
C VAL A 198 4.58 0.18 -16.92
N PHE A 199 4.25 -1.08 -17.05
CA PHE A 199 4.31 -1.82 -18.30
C PHE A 199 2.89 -2.15 -18.77
N ARG A 200 2.53 -1.71 -19.98
CA ARG A 200 1.20 -1.90 -20.59
C ARG A 200 1.28 -2.88 -21.75
N PHE A 201 0.37 -3.83 -21.79
CA PHE A 201 0.32 -4.90 -22.80
C PHE A 201 -1.12 -5.29 -23.16
#